data_bc18a63126d7ae53e3d9a954d5dacefe
#
_entry.id   bc18a63126d7ae53e3d9a954d5dacefe
#
_cell.length_a   1.000
_cell.length_b   1.000
_cell.length_c   1.000
_cell.angle_alpha   90.00
_cell.angle_beta   90.00
_cell.angle_gamma   90.00
#
_symmetry.space_group_name_H-M   'P 1'
#
loop_
_entity.id
_entity.type
_entity.pdbx_description
1 polymer ?
#
loop_
_entity_poly.entity_id
_entity_poly.type
_entity_poly.pdbx_seq_one_letter_code
_entity_poly.pdbx_strand_id
1 'polypeptide(L)'
;MPEGLNISDSGLELIMDVEVPVSVRFGKKQMLLEEILKLGQGSFIQLDRAVEDPVELLVNQKLLATGEVVVIDGHYAIRITEIVSPAERIQTLEA
;
A
#
# COMPACT_ATOMS: atom_id res chain seq x y z
N MET A 1 -18.64 -13.97 13.26
CA MET A 1 -18.49 -13.88 12.98
C MET A 1 -18.74 -13.54 13.23
N PRO A 2 -18.67 -13.41 13.43
CA PRO A 2 -18.81 -13.13 13.32
C PRO A 2 -18.94 -13.02 12.92
N GLU A 3 -19.31 -13.02 12.71
CA GLU A 3 -19.35 -13.09 12.11
C GLU A 3 -18.91 -12.64 11.25
N GLY A 4 -18.66 -11.76 11.23
CA GLY A 4 -18.08 -11.31 10.17
C GLY A 4 -17.44 -12.34 9.39
N LEU A 5 -16.58 -13.00 9.95
CA LEU A 5 -15.92 -13.92 9.26
C LEU A 5 -16.65 -15.05 8.81
N ASN A 6 -17.77 -15.13 9.21
CA ASN A 6 -18.46 -16.12 8.85
C ASN A 6 -18.82 -16.15 7.55
N ILE A 7 -18.77 -15.17 6.95
CA ILE A 7 -19.06 -15.01 5.73
C ILE A 7 -18.65 -16.04 5.08
N SER A 8 -17.99 -16.34 5.51
CA SER A 8 -17.39 -16.94 5.10
C SER A 8 -17.39 -18.15 4.76
N ASP A 9 -17.80 -18.80 5.16
CA ASP A 9 -17.77 -20.04 4.77
C ASP A 9 -17.59 -20.12 3.33
N SER A 10 -18.56 -20.10 2.51
CA SER A 10 -18.33 -20.25 1.12
C SER A 10 -17.95 -18.99 0.47
N GLY A 11 -18.45 -17.89 0.95
CA GLY A 11 -18.12 -16.62 0.34
C GLY A 11 -16.65 -16.30 0.42
N LEU A 12 -16.05 -16.51 1.56
CA LEU A 12 -14.64 -16.20 1.74
C LEU A 12 -13.79 -17.14 0.91
N GLU A 13 -14.16 -18.40 0.81
CA GLU A 13 -13.39 -19.32 0.03
C GLU A 13 -13.36 -18.92 -1.43
N LEU A 14 -14.45 -18.38 -1.94
CA LEU A 14 -14.49 -17.98 -3.32
C LEU A 14 -13.57 -16.81 -3.61
N ILE A 15 -13.32 -15.93 -2.67
CA ILE A 15 -12.48 -14.79 -2.92
C ILE A 15 -11.02 -15.03 -2.56
N MET A 16 -10.69 -16.18 -2.02
CA MET A 16 -9.30 -16.44 -1.61
C MET A 16 -8.36 -16.54 -2.81
N ASP A 17 -8.88 -16.89 -3.97
CA ASP A 17 -8.06 -17.01 -5.15
C ASP A 17 -8.04 -15.74 -6.01
N VAL A 18 -8.66 -14.68 -5.56
CA VAL A 18 -8.72 -13.45 -6.34
C VAL A 18 -7.46 -12.65 -6.08
N GLU A 19 -6.83 -12.17 -7.11
CA GLU A 19 -5.65 -11.35 -6.97
C GLU A 19 -6.06 -9.92 -6.66
N VAL A 20 -5.42 -9.31 -5.70
CA VAL A 20 -5.74 -7.96 -5.28
C VAL A 20 -4.48 -7.12 -5.39
N PRO A 21 -4.54 -5.97 -6.06
CA PRO A 21 -3.33 -5.16 -6.21
C PRO A 21 -2.93 -4.51 -4.89
N VAL A 22 -1.65 -4.60 -4.58
CA VAL A 22 -1.07 -3.96 -3.42
C VAL A 22 -0.10 -2.92 -3.93
N SER A 23 -0.25 -1.69 -3.47
CA SER A 23 0.64 -0.61 -3.91
C SER A 23 1.46 -0.09 -2.75
N VAL A 24 2.57 0.54 -3.06
CA VAL A 24 3.45 1.09 -2.05
C VAL A 24 3.50 2.60 -2.23
N ARG A 25 3.30 3.33 -1.14
CA ARG A 25 3.37 4.78 -1.19
C ARG A 25 4.64 5.24 -0.49
N PHE A 26 5.50 5.95 -1.24
CA PHE A 26 6.77 6.41 -0.72
C PHE A 26 6.69 7.82 -0.15
N GLY A 27 5.69 8.58 -0.47
CA GLY A 27 5.58 9.95 -0.01
C GLY A 27 4.74 10.76 -0.97
N LYS A 28 4.65 12.05 -0.73
CA LYS A 28 3.85 12.93 -1.57
C LYS A 28 4.48 14.31 -1.59
N LYS A 29 3.99 15.14 -2.48
CA LYS A 29 4.47 16.49 -2.63
C LYS A 29 3.34 17.36 -3.12
N GLN A 30 3.16 18.51 -2.51
CA GLN A 30 2.20 19.49 -3.02
C GLN A 30 2.96 20.42 -3.94
N MET A 31 2.42 20.66 -5.11
CA MET A 31 3.07 21.49 -6.10
C MET A 31 2.09 22.49 -6.68
N LEU A 32 2.59 23.65 -7.08
CA LEU A 32 1.76 24.61 -7.77
C LEU A 32 1.55 24.11 -9.20
N LEU A 33 0.42 24.45 -9.79
CA LEU A 33 0.14 24.04 -11.15
C LEU A 33 1.25 24.52 -12.10
N GLU A 34 1.74 25.74 -11.93
CA GLU A 34 2.77 26.22 -12.82
C GLU A 34 4.07 25.41 -12.68
N GLU A 35 4.34 24.85 -11.52
CA GLU A 35 5.51 24.01 -11.36
C GLU A 35 5.31 22.69 -12.11
N ILE A 36 4.10 22.14 -12.03
CA ILE A 36 3.79 20.90 -12.73
C ILE A 36 3.95 21.10 -14.23
N LEU A 37 3.51 22.23 -14.74
CA LEU A 37 3.59 22.49 -16.18
C LEU A 37 5.03 22.66 -16.66
N LYS A 38 5.95 22.94 -15.77
CA LYS A 38 7.36 23.09 -16.12
C LYS A 38 8.13 21.79 -16.03
N LEU A 39 7.51 20.71 -15.58
CA LEU A 39 8.22 19.45 -15.43
C LEU A 39 8.56 18.87 -16.81
N GLY A 40 9.72 18.30 -16.90
CA GLY A 40 10.16 17.67 -18.12
C GLY A 40 11.10 16.55 -17.81
N GLN A 41 11.59 15.92 -18.85
CA GLN A 41 12.49 14.81 -18.68
C GLN A 41 13.74 15.29 -17.94
N GLY A 42 14.12 14.60 -16.90
CA GLY A 42 15.27 14.96 -16.09
C GLY A 42 14.95 15.86 -14.90
N SER A 43 13.68 16.30 -14.77
CA SER A 43 13.30 17.08 -13.60
C SER A 43 13.31 16.22 -12.34
N PHE A 44 13.47 16.86 -11.19
CA PHE A 44 13.43 16.17 -9.91
C PHE A 44 12.18 16.60 -9.14
N ILE A 45 11.56 15.67 -8.44
CA ILE A 45 10.48 15.96 -7.51
C ILE A 45 10.92 15.40 -6.17
N GLN A 46 11.19 16.27 -5.22
CA GLN A 46 11.63 15.84 -3.91
C GLN A 46 10.40 15.63 -3.03
N LEU A 47 10.26 14.44 -2.49
CA LEU A 47 9.11 14.10 -1.67
C LEU A 47 9.31 14.57 -0.24
N ASP A 48 8.25 14.54 0.52
CA ASP A 48 8.25 15.03 1.91
C ASP A 48 8.69 13.98 2.90
N ARG A 49 9.41 12.94 2.44
CA ARG A 49 9.84 11.88 3.32
C ARG A 49 11.32 11.72 3.30
N ALA A 50 11.89 11.38 4.43
CA ALA A 50 13.30 11.04 4.52
C ALA A 50 13.51 9.61 4.05
N VAL A 51 14.74 9.28 3.68
CA VAL A 51 15.05 7.95 3.15
C VAL A 51 14.74 6.86 4.15
N GLU A 52 14.94 7.12 5.41
CA GLU A 52 14.72 6.12 6.44
C GLU A 52 13.31 6.05 6.96
N ASP A 53 12.42 6.89 6.48
CA ASP A 53 11.03 6.82 6.93
C ASP A 53 10.37 5.56 6.39
N PRO A 54 9.49 4.93 7.13
CA PRO A 54 8.80 3.74 6.64
C PRO A 54 7.89 4.07 5.48
N VAL A 55 7.70 3.11 4.59
CA VAL A 55 6.78 3.25 3.48
C VAL A 55 5.44 2.60 3.84
N GLU A 56 4.41 2.92 3.11
CA GLU A 56 3.07 2.42 3.37
C GLU A 56 2.62 1.48 2.28
N LEU A 57 2.00 0.37 2.68
CA LEU A 57 1.38 -0.54 1.73
C LEU A 57 -0.12 -0.29 1.76
N LEU A 58 -0.70 -0.20 0.58
CA LEU A 58 -2.11 0.13 0.45
C LEU A 58 -2.83 -0.93 -0.37
N VAL A 59 -4.06 -1.23 0.02
CA VAL A 59 -4.94 -2.09 -0.74
C VAL A 59 -6.24 -1.32 -0.87
N ASN A 60 -6.73 -1.11 -2.09
CA ASN A 60 -7.92 -0.30 -2.34
C ASN A 60 -7.78 1.08 -1.70
N GLN A 61 -6.55 1.62 -1.77
CA GLN A 61 -6.25 2.95 -1.25
C GLN A 61 -6.41 3.05 0.27
N LYS A 62 -6.46 1.95 0.97
CA LYS A 62 -6.54 1.93 2.42
C LYS A 62 -5.25 1.36 2.96
N LEU A 63 -4.81 1.86 4.09
CA LEU A 63 -3.56 1.44 4.69
C LEU A 63 -3.65 0.00 5.17
N LEU A 64 -2.75 -0.84 4.70
CA LEU A 64 -2.67 -2.22 5.13
C LEU A 64 -1.52 -2.40 6.11
N ALA A 65 -0.39 -1.81 5.82
CA ALA A 65 0.82 -2.05 6.59
C ALA A 65 1.82 -0.93 6.37
N THR A 66 2.82 -0.87 7.24
CA THR A 66 3.98 -0.03 7.02
C THR A 66 5.21 -0.92 7.04
N GLY A 67 6.28 -0.48 6.44
CA GLY A 67 7.48 -1.28 6.40
C GLY A 67 8.69 -0.56 5.86
N GLU A 68 9.75 -1.31 5.67
CA GLU A 68 11.00 -0.79 5.16
C GLU A 68 11.30 -1.38 3.82
N VAL A 69 11.87 -0.59 2.94
CA VAL A 69 12.27 -1.08 1.62
C VAL A 69 13.56 -1.87 1.76
N VAL A 70 13.58 -3.07 1.23
CA VAL A 70 14.77 -3.93 1.23
C VAL A 70 14.92 -4.50 -0.17
N VAL A 71 16.02 -5.19 -0.43
CA VAL A 71 16.25 -5.84 -1.72
C VAL A 71 16.41 -7.34 -1.50
N ILE A 72 15.65 -8.13 -2.25
CA ILE A 72 15.73 -9.57 -2.19
C ILE A 72 15.87 -10.09 -3.60
N ASP A 73 16.96 -10.82 -3.87
CA ASP A 73 17.23 -11.41 -5.18
C ASP A 73 17.12 -10.39 -6.32
N GLY A 74 17.63 -9.19 -6.08
CA GLY A 74 17.63 -8.15 -7.11
C GLY A 74 16.32 -7.42 -7.29
N HIS A 75 15.33 -7.69 -6.46
CA HIS A 75 14.05 -7.01 -6.54
C HIS A 75 13.80 -6.23 -5.27
N TYR A 76 13.06 -5.14 -5.38
CA TYR A 76 12.64 -4.40 -4.20
C TYR A 76 11.60 -5.24 -3.46
N ALA A 77 11.70 -5.25 -2.16
CA ALA A 77 10.72 -5.91 -1.29
C ALA A 77 10.46 -5.01 -0.10
N ILE A 78 9.40 -5.27 0.62
CA ILE A 78 9.05 -4.48 1.79
C ILE A 78 9.04 -5.42 3.00
N ARG A 79 9.84 -5.07 4.01
CA ARG A 79 9.81 -5.82 5.26
C ARG A 79 8.76 -5.16 6.14
N ILE A 80 7.69 -5.85 6.45
CA ILE A 80 6.58 -5.29 7.19
C ILE A 80 6.98 -5.07 8.65
N THR A 81 6.74 -3.87 9.15
CA THR A 81 7.02 -3.54 10.54
C THR A 81 5.74 -3.43 11.35
N GLU A 82 4.63 -3.02 10.72
CA GLU A 82 3.33 -2.97 11.36
C GLU A 82 2.28 -3.35 10.36
N ILE A 83 1.28 -4.08 10.75
CA ILE A 83 0.22 -4.50 9.85
C ILE A 83 -1.09 -4.61 10.60
N VAL A 84 -2.19 -4.30 9.91
CA VAL A 84 -3.51 -4.40 10.53
C VAL A 84 -3.85 -5.86 10.79
N SER A 85 -4.79 -6.11 11.69
CA SER A 85 -5.17 -7.47 12.06
C SER A 85 -5.81 -8.18 10.87
N PRO A 86 -5.87 -9.52 10.88
CA PRO A 86 -6.52 -10.25 9.78
C PRO A 86 -7.96 -9.83 9.55
N ALA A 87 -8.70 -9.55 10.61
CA ALA A 87 -10.09 -9.10 10.46
C ALA A 87 -10.14 -7.75 9.77
N GLU A 88 -9.24 -6.84 10.13
CA GLU A 88 -9.22 -5.55 9.49
C GLU A 88 -8.76 -5.66 8.05
N ARG A 89 -7.92 -6.63 7.73
CA ARG A 89 -7.50 -6.83 6.35
C ARG A 89 -8.69 -7.19 5.48
N ILE A 90 -9.59 -8.01 5.97
CA ILE A 90 -10.77 -8.37 5.22
C ILE A 90 -11.64 -7.14 4.99
N GLN A 91 -11.78 -6.29 6.00
CA GLN A 91 -12.56 -5.07 5.84
C GLN A 91 -11.89 -4.12 4.85
N THR A 92 -10.58 -4.11 4.81
CA THR A 92 -9.85 -3.26 3.87
C THR A 92 -10.14 -3.66 2.43
N LEU A 93 -10.40 -4.93 2.18
CA LEU A 93 -10.69 -5.39 0.84
C LEU A 93 -12.11 -5.01 0.39
N GLU A 94 -12.98 -4.66 1.31
CA GLU A 94 -14.32 -4.26 0.94
C GLU A 94 -14.25 -2.79 0.56
N ALA A 95 -14.47 -2.46 -0.60
CA ALA A 95 -14.39 -1.10 -1.05
C ALA A 95 -15.66 -0.30 -0.87
#